data_32b29100662bd91c821d4e80e14342b0
#
_entry.id   32b29100662bd91c821d4e80e14342b0
#
_cell.length_a   1.000
_cell.length_b   1.000
_cell.length_c   1.000
_cell.angle_alpha   90.00
_cell.angle_beta   90.00
_cell.angle_gamma   90.00
#
_symmetry.space_group_name_H-M   'P 1'
#
loop_
_entity.id
_entity.type
_entity.pdbx_description
1 polymer ?
#
loop_
_entity_poly.entity_id
_entity_poly.type
_entity_poly.pdbx_seq_one_letter_code
_entity_poly.pdbx_strand_id
1 'polypeptide(L)'
;MKKVVVITGATDGIGKALVHALKNDYKMAICGRDAKKMDTLLSETGDCEVYAESFDITDDAKRHAFCERVKAQFETIDIVINNAGANTKKEKIADLNLQDLRYMFELNCVSGISLIQEFYPVMKKQQKGLFVNVLSSCCLYHSPMMGGYTATKDAMEAISKILLKEVKADNIGVCSVYPGGVDTNFRAVPNHNYLKPETVAKMIKACIENEEGCVHDIVLRPMIEDNIG
;
A
#
# COMPACT_ATOMS: atom_id res chain seq x y z
N MET A 1 -3.05 11.70 -21.76
CA MET A 1 -1.76 11.38 -21.07
C MET A 1 -1.99 10.20 -20.12
N LYS A 2 -0.99 9.33 -19.90
CA LYS A 2 -1.11 8.27 -18.90
C LYS A 2 -1.17 8.89 -17.50
N LYS A 3 -2.05 8.35 -16.65
CA LYS A 3 -2.14 8.73 -15.22
C LYS A 3 -0.88 8.31 -14.46
N VAL A 4 -0.55 9.02 -13.40
CA VAL A 4 0.63 8.76 -12.54
C VAL A 4 0.19 8.01 -11.28
N VAL A 5 0.86 6.89 -10.98
CA VAL A 5 0.65 6.11 -9.77
C VAL A 5 1.91 6.05 -8.91
N VAL A 6 1.77 6.35 -7.62
CA VAL A 6 2.83 6.17 -6.61
C VAL A 6 2.60 4.85 -5.89
N ILE A 7 3.62 3.98 -5.78
CA ILE A 7 3.50 2.67 -5.11
C ILE A 7 4.63 2.51 -4.09
N THR A 8 4.28 2.31 -2.83
CA THR A 8 5.26 1.99 -1.80
C THR A 8 5.39 0.48 -1.58
N GLY A 9 6.59 0.03 -1.17
CA GLY A 9 6.86 -1.41 -1.01
C GLY A 9 6.79 -2.18 -2.33
N ALA A 10 7.22 -1.53 -3.43
CA ALA A 10 7.07 -2.03 -4.80
C ALA A 10 7.95 -3.24 -5.15
N THR A 11 8.98 -3.53 -4.36
CA THR A 11 10.02 -4.51 -4.73
C THR A 11 9.66 -5.97 -4.44
N ASP A 12 8.52 -6.24 -3.78
CA ASP A 12 8.12 -7.59 -3.41
C ASP A 12 6.58 -7.73 -3.32
N GLY A 13 6.10 -8.97 -3.29
CA GLY A 13 4.72 -9.33 -3.01
C GLY A 13 3.69 -8.56 -3.83
N ILE A 14 2.67 -8.01 -3.16
CA ILE A 14 1.58 -7.26 -3.79
C ILE A 14 2.13 -6.03 -4.54
N GLY A 15 3.13 -5.33 -3.97
CA GLY A 15 3.71 -4.15 -4.62
C GLY A 15 4.38 -4.47 -5.96
N LYS A 16 5.17 -5.56 -6.04
CA LYS A 16 5.75 -6.03 -7.30
C LYS A 16 4.66 -6.42 -8.31
N ALA A 17 3.65 -7.14 -7.86
CA ALA A 17 2.53 -7.53 -8.72
C ALA A 17 1.74 -6.31 -9.23
N LEU A 18 1.60 -5.24 -8.44
CA LEU A 18 1.00 -3.98 -8.87
C LEU A 18 1.82 -3.29 -9.97
N VAL A 19 3.15 -3.23 -9.83
CA VAL A 19 4.02 -2.68 -10.87
C VAL A 19 3.79 -3.41 -12.19
N HIS A 20 3.77 -4.73 -12.17
CA HIS A 20 3.51 -5.53 -13.38
C HIS A 20 2.12 -5.32 -13.96
N ALA A 21 1.10 -5.20 -13.10
CA ALA A 21 -0.27 -5.02 -13.55
C ALA A 21 -0.52 -3.64 -14.19
N LEU A 22 0.25 -2.62 -13.78
CA LEU A 22 0.01 -1.21 -14.14
C LEU A 22 0.99 -0.65 -15.17
N LYS A 23 2.14 -1.27 -15.41
CA LYS A 23 3.25 -0.72 -16.21
C LYS A 23 2.89 -0.33 -17.65
N ASN A 24 1.88 -0.95 -18.23
CA ASN A 24 1.48 -0.65 -19.62
C ASN A 24 0.55 0.59 -19.70
N ASP A 25 -0.17 0.89 -18.63
CA ASP A 25 -1.27 1.85 -18.63
C ASP A 25 -0.96 3.15 -17.87
N TYR A 26 0.06 3.10 -17.00
CA TYR A 26 0.40 4.19 -16.07
C TYR A 26 1.86 4.62 -16.21
N LYS A 27 2.18 5.84 -15.79
CA LYS A 27 3.50 6.27 -15.34
C LYS A 27 3.62 5.95 -13.86
N MET A 28 4.80 5.65 -13.35
CA MET A 28 4.95 5.19 -11.98
C MET A 28 6.05 5.91 -11.22
N ALA A 29 5.78 6.19 -9.94
CA ALA A 29 6.80 6.49 -8.94
C ALA A 29 6.80 5.36 -7.92
N ILE A 30 7.90 4.67 -7.74
CA ILE A 30 7.97 3.48 -6.89
C ILE A 30 9.10 3.57 -5.86
N CYS A 31 8.86 3.04 -4.66
CA CYS A 31 9.92 2.89 -3.68
C CYS A 31 9.89 1.54 -2.97
N GLY A 32 11.05 1.12 -2.46
CA GLY A 32 11.24 -0.10 -1.70
C GLY A 32 12.58 -0.10 -0.99
N ARG A 33 12.83 -1.04 -0.07
CA ARG A 33 14.08 -1.04 0.71
C ARG A 33 15.27 -1.68 0.01
N ASP A 34 15.01 -2.67 -0.83
CA ASP A 34 16.03 -3.52 -1.42
C ASP A 34 16.41 -3.02 -2.81
N ALA A 35 17.61 -2.43 -2.92
CA ALA A 35 18.11 -1.90 -4.16
C ALA A 35 18.29 -2.97 -5.26
N LYS A 36 18.74 -4.19 -4.88
CA LYS A 36 18.94 -5.28 -5.87
C LYS A 36 17.59 -5.76 -6.43
N LYS A 37 16.57 -5.88 -5.58
CA LYS A 37 15.22 -6.19 -6.04
C LYS A 37 14.64 -5.06 -6.89
N MET A 38 14.97 -3.80 -6.57
CA MET A 38 14.56 -2.65 -7.37
C MET A 38 15.18 -2.69 -8.76
N ASP A 39 16.50 -2.92 -8.87
CA ASP A 39 17.19 -3.05 -10.16
C ASP A 39 16.58 -4.17 -11.02
N THR A 40 16.30 -5.32 -10.40
CA THR A 40 15.63 -6.45 -11.07
C THR A 40 14.24 -6.03 -11.55
N LEU A 41 13.44 -5.39 -10.69
CA LEU A 41 12.09 -4.94 -11.05
C LEU A 41 12.11 -3.94 -12.20
N LEU A 42 13.04 -2.99 -12.20
CA LEU A 42 13.18 -2.00 -13.27
C LEU A 42 13.49 -2.65 -14.61
N SER A 43 14.31 -3.71 -14.64
CA SER A 43 14.57 -4.47 -15.87
C SER A 43 13.32 -5.17 -16.43
N GLU A 44 12.30 -5.37 -15.60
CA GLU A 44 11.03 -6.03 -15.98
C GLU A 44 9.94 -5.01 -16.40
N THR A 45 10.17 -3.69 -16.27
CA THR A 45 9.15 -2.66 -16.57
C THR A 45 9.02 -2.31 -18.05
N GLY A 46 10.02 -2.66 -18.87
CA GLY A 46 10.02 -2.34 -20.31
C GLY A 46 10.04 -0.82 -20.56
N ASP A 47 9.18 -0.34 -21.46
CA ASP A 47 9.10 1.09 -21.84
C ASP A 47 8.24 1.95 -20.88
N CYS A 48 7.91 1.45 -19.71
CA CYS A 48 7.17 2.23 -18.71
C CYS A 48 8.02 3.39 -18.20
N GLU A 49 7.47 4.60 -18.16
CA GLU A 49 8.08 5.72 -17.48
C GLU A 49 8.02 5.51 -15.96
N VAL A 50 9.16 5.17 -15.35
CA VAL A 50 9.25 4.85 -13.92
C VAL A 50 10.30 5.72 -13.26
N TYR A 51 9.90 6.42 -12.19
CA TYR A 51 10.79 7.02 -11.21
C TYR A 51 10.91 6.06 -10.02
N ALA A 52 12.11 5.66 -9.63
CA ALA A 52 12.33 4.65 -8.60
C ALA A 52 13.41 5.03 -7.60
N GLU A 53 13.19 4.76 -6.33
CA GLU A 53 14.19 4.92 -5.27
C GLU A 53 14.19 3.75 -4.28
N SER A 54 15.38 3.47 -3.73
CA SER A 54 15.56 2.45 -2.70
C SER A 54 15.96 3.10 -1.37
N PHE A 55 15.04 3.04 -0.40
CA PHE A 55 15.24 3.55 0.96
C PHE A 55 14.27 2.88 1.94
N ASP A 56 14.54 3.00 3.25
CA ASP A 56 13.58 2.61 4.27
C ASP A 56 12.52 3.70 4.41
N ILE A 57 11.26 3.36 4.18
CA ILE A 57 10.14 4.32 4.20
C ILE A 57 9.86 4.88 5.61
N THR A 58 10.42 4.27 6.64
CA THR A 58 10.36 4.79 8.03
C THR A 58 11.36 5.92 8.28
N ASP A 59 12.27 6.18 7.34
CA ASP A 59 13.18 7.33 7.36
C ASP A 59 12.44 8.57 6.82
N ASP A 60 12.00 9.45 7.73
CA ASP A 60 11.23 10.66 7.41
C ASP A 60 11.89 11.56 6.37
N ALA A 61 13.20 11.77 6.51
CA ALA A 61 13.94 12.67 5.61
C ALA A 61 13.99 12.11 4.18
N LYS A 62 14.23 10.80 4.05
CA LYS A 62 14.26 10.13 2.74
C LYS A 62 12.87 10.05 2.13
N ARG A 63 11.85 9.77 2.93
CA ARG A 63 10.45 9.73 2.50
C ARG A 63 10.00 11.10 1.96
N HIS A 64 10.25 12.17 2.71
CA HIS A 64 9.95 13.53 2.27
C HIS A 64 10.71 13.88 0.97
N ALA A 65 12.02 13.62 0.92
CA ALA A 65 12.83 13.88 -0.26
C ALA A 65 12.37 13.09 -1.50
N PHE A 66 11.93 11.84 -1.33
CA PHE A 66 11.30 11.06 -2.39
C PHE A 66 10.03 11.75 -2.90
N CYS A 67 9.13 12.16 -2.02
CA CYS A 67 7.88 12.83 -2.40
C CYS A 67 8.15 14.14 -3.16
N GLU A 68 9.13 14.94 -2.73
CA GLU A 68 9.51 16.17 -3.44
C GLU A 68 10.02 15.88 -4.86
N ARG A 69 10.87 14.86 -5.03
CA ARG A 69 11.36 14.46 -6.35
C ARG A 69 10.25 13.92 -7.25
N VAL A 70 9.31 13.15 -6.70
CA VAL A 70 8.13 12.68 -7.43
C VAL A 70 7.27 13.85 -7.92
N LYS A 71 7.02 14.85 -7.06
CA LYS A 71 6.28 16.07 -7.42
C LYS A 71 7.00 16.92 -8.47
N ALA A 72 8.32 16.91 -8.46
CA ALA A 72 9.14 17.59 -9.47
C ALA A 72 9.18 16.85 -10.83
N GLN A 73 9.14 15.50 -10.79
CA GLN A 73 9.18 14.64 -11.98
C GLN A 73 7.82 14.62 -12.72
N PHE A 74 6.72 14.65 -11.98
CA PHE A 74 5.39 14.50 -12.53
C PHE A 74 4.51 15.73 -12.19
N GLU A 75 3.88 16.31 -13.21
CA GLU A 75 2.97 17.46 -13.02
C GLU A 75 1.70 17.12 -12.23
N THR A 76 1.28 15.85 -12.33
CA THR A 76 0.07 15.34 -11.68
C THR A 76 0.37 14.05 -10.92
N ILE A 77 -0.36 13.82 -9.82
CA ILE A 77 -0.36 12.57 -9.07
C ILE A 77 -1.81 12.11 -8.99
N ASP A 78 -2.12 11.04 -9.72
CA ASP A 78 -3.51 10.57 -9.82
C ASP A 78 -3.85 9.53 -8.75
N ILE A 79 -2.89 8.67 -8.39
CA ILE A 79 -3.12 7.55 -7.49
C ILE A 79 -1.91 7.39 -6.55
N VAL A 80 -2.18 7.19 -5.27
CA VAL A 80 -1.15 6.82 -4.28
C VAL A 80 -1.56 5.51 -3.62
N ILE A 81 -0.72 4.48 -3.77
CA ILE A 81 -0.94 3.15 -3.19
C ILE A 81 0.01 2.95 -2.01
N ASN A 82 -0.51 3.13 -0.80
CA ASN A 82 0.16 2.83 0.45
C ASN A 82 0.17 1.31 0.68
N ASN A 83 1.18 0.63 0.14
CA ASN A 83 1.30 -0.82 0.19
C ASN A 83 2.43 -1.30 1.11
N ALA A 84 3.45 -0.48 1.37
CA ALA A 84 4.53 -0.86 2.28
C ALA A 84 3.99 -1.28 3.65
N GLY A 85 4.46 -2.39 4.17
CA GLY A 85 4.04 -2.90 5.47
C GLY A 85 4.75 -4.21 5.84
N ALA A 86 4.81 -4.51 7.13
CA ALA A 86 5.32 -5.76 7.66
C ALA A 86 4.63 -6.15 8.97
N ASN A 87 4.64 -7.45 9.25
CA ASN A 87 4.46 -8.01 10.57
C ASN A 87 5.81 -8.58 11.01
N THR A 88 6.47 -7.92 11.94
CA THR A 88 7.83 -8.30 12.36
C THR A 88 7.85 -9.63 13.10
N LYS A 89 6.81 -9.91 13.89
CA LYS A 89 6.72 -11.13 14.70
C LYS A 89 5.28 -11.43 15.12
N LYS A 90 4.96 -12.72 15.17
CA LYS A 90 3.72 -13.21 15.77
C LYS A 90 3.99 -13.59 17.22
N GLU A 91 3.35 -12.92 18.17
CA GLU A 91 3.51 -13.19 19.59
C GLU A 91 2.27 -12.78 20.39
N LYS A 92 2.15 -13.33 21.60
CA LYS A 92 1.06 -12.94 22.52
C LYS A 92 1.23 -11.48 22.93
N ILE A 93 0.14 -10.80 23.23
CA ILE A 93 0.19 -9.40 23.71
C ILE A 93 1.04 -9.27 24.97
N ALA A 94 0.99 -10.25 25.87
CA ALA A 94 1.81 -10.25 27.09
C ALA A 94 3.32 -10.28 26.83
N ASP A 95 3.75 -10.82 25.69
CA ASP A 95 5.16 -10.99 25.31
C ASP A 95 5.60 -9.97 24.25
N LEU A 96 4.69 -9.06 23.84
CA LEU A 96 4.90 -8.15 22.71
C LEU A 96 6.07 -7.20 22.96
N ASN A 97 7.05 -7.24 22.05
CA ASN A 97 8.16 -6.29 22.08
C ASN A 97 7.69 -4.89 21.65
N LEU A 98 7.80 -3.91 22.56
CA LEU A 98 7.33 -2.55 22.28
C LEU A 98 8.18 -1.80 21.25
N GLN A 99 9.44 -2.18 21.00
CA GLN A 99 10.25 -1.59 19.94
C GLN A 99 9.76 -2.08 18.58
N ASP A 100 9.47 -3.39 18.45
CA ASP A 100 8.86 -3.96 17.25
C ASP A 100 7.49 -3.34 16.97
N LEU A 101 6.69 -3.11 18.01
CA LEU A 101 5.39 -2.44 17.87
C LEU A 101 5.55 -1.01 17.36
N ARG A 102 6.47 -0.21 17.91
CA ARG A 102 6.75 1.17 17.43
C ARG A 102 7.20 1.17 15.98
N TYR A 103 8.11 0.26 15.60
CA TYR A 103 8.54 0.12 14.22
C TYR A 103 7.39 -0.25 13.28
N MET A 104 6.54 -1.19 13.68
CA MET A 104 5.35 -1.55 12.89
C MET A 104 4.37 -0.38 12.76
N PHE A 105 4.18 0.45 13.80
CA PHE A 105 3.36 1.66 13.70
C PHE A 105 3.95 2.65 12.70
N GLU A 106 5.26 2.89 12.77
CA GLU A 106 5.93 3.77 11.83
C GLU A 106 5.76 3.28 10.38
N LEU A 107 6.01 1.98 10.15
CA LEU A 107 5.95 1.39 8.82
C LEU A 107 4.52 1.25 8.26
N ASN A 108 3.57 0.74 9.07
CA ASN A 108 2.24 0.34 8.59
C ASN A 108 1.19 1.47 8.66
N CYS A 109 1.47 2.54 9.42
CA CYS A 109 0.52 3.61 9.66
C CYS A 109 1.13 5.00 9.39
N VAL A 110 2.16 5.40 10.13
CA VAL A 110 2.71 6.77 10.08
C VAL A 110 3.26 7.10 8.70
N SER A 111 4.00 6.18 8.07
CA SER A 111 4.50 6.37 6.71
C SER A 111 3.38 6.62 5.69
N GLY A 112 2.27 5.90 5.80
CA GLY A 112 1.10 6.09 4.94
C GLY A 112 0.42 7.45 5.15
N ILE A 113 0.30 7.90 6.42
CA ILE A 113 -0.23 9.23 6.74
C ILE A 113 0.66 10.32 6.15
N SER A 114 1.98 10.19 6.28
CA SER A 114 2.94 11.13 5.70
C SER A 114 2.78 11.24 4.18
N LEU A 115 2.65 10.11 3.46
CA LEU A 115 2.41 10.15 2.02
C LEU A 115 1.07 10.82 1.65
N ILE A 116 0.03 10.62 2.45
CA ILE A 116 -1.24 11.32 2.29
C ILE A 116 -1.01 12.84 2.43
N GLN A 117 -0.30 13.29 3.47
CA GLN A 117 0.01 14.71 3.69
C GLN A 117 0.83 15.33 2.55
N GLU A 118 1.76 14.58 1.98
CA GLU A 118 2.61 15.03 0.87
C GLU A 118 1.85 15.17 -0.46
N PHE A 119 0.95 14.24 -0.78
CA PHE A 119 0.30 14.19 -2.08
C PHE A 119 -1.11 14.77 -2.10
N TYR A 120 -1.80 14.85 -0.96
CA TYR A 120 -3.13 15.46 -0.88
C TYR A 120 -3.18 16.89 -1.43
N PRO A 121 -2.23 17.82 -1.13
CA PRO A 121 -2.26 19.17 -1.68
C PRO A 121 -2.22 19.20 -3.21
N VAL A 122 -1.47 18.28 -3.83
CA VAL A 122 -1.39 18.14 -5.30
C VAL A 122 -2.74 17.67 -5.85
N MET A 123 -3.29 16.58 -5.30
CA MET A 123 -4.59 16.03 -5.70
C MET A 123 -5.73 17.04 -5.47
N LYS A 124 -5.67 17.79 -4.35
CA LYS A 124 -6.64 18.85 -4.06
C LYS A 124 -6.63 19.95 -5.13
N LYS A 125 -5.44 20.40 -5.54
CA LYS A 125 -5.31 21.36 -6.64
C LYS A 125 -5.85 20.81 -7.97
N GLN A 126 -5.67 19.52 -8.21
CA GLN A 126 -6.20 18.82 -9.39
C GLN A 126 -7.72 18.60 -9.33
N GLN A 127 -8.35 18.71 -8.16
CA GLN A 127 -9.74 18.31 -7.88
C GLN A 127 -10.00 16.85 -8.33
N LYS A 128 -9.00 16.01 -8.19
CA LYS A 128 -9.03 14.59 -8.58
C LYS A 128 -7.87 13.84 -7.96
N GLY A 129 -8.14 12.64 -7.48
CA GLY A 129 -7.11 11.73 -6.96
C GLY A 129 -7.73 10.49 -6.31
N LEU A 130 -6.89 9.51 -6.01
CA LEU A 130 -7.27 8.30 -5.30
C LEU A 130 -6.15 7.84 -4.36
N PHE A 131 -6.44 7.70 -3.08
CA PHE A 131 -5.60 6.97 -2.14
C PHE A 131 -6.08 5.53 -2.02
N VAL A 132 -5.16 4.57 -2.20
CA VAL A 132 -5.41 3.15 -1.97
C VAL A 132 -4.55 2.70 -0.80
N ASN A 133 -5.16 2.30 0.30
CA ASN A 133 -4.47 1.84 1.50
C ASN A 133 -4.56 0.32 1.63
N VAL A 134 -3.42 -0.37 1.47
CA VAL A 134 -3.36 -1.83 1.63
C VAL A 134 -3.27 -2.15 3.12
N LEU A 135 -4.42 -2.49 3.67
CA LEU A 135 -4.63 -2.89 5.06
C LEU A 135 -4.41 -4.40 5.26
N SER A 136 -5.30 -5.04 5.95
CA SER A 136 -5.32 -6.50 6.13
C SER A 136 -6.70 -6.97 6.57
N SER A 137 -7.06 -8.20 6.26
CA SER A 137 -8.26 -8.83 6.82
C SER A 137 -8.22 -8.97 8.34
N CYS A 138 -7.05 -8.82 8.98
CA CYS A 138 -6.95 -8.79 10.45
C CYS A 138 -7.71 -7.61 11.09
N CYS A 139 -7.99 -6.53 10.36
CA CYS A 139 -8.84 -5.44 10.83
C CYS A 139 -10.30 -5.91 11.03
N LEU A 140 -10.74 -6.88 10.23
CA LEU A 140 -12.11 -7.38 10.23
C LEU A 140 -12.23 -8.67 11.06
N TYR A 141 -11.18 -9.48 11.07
CA TYR A 141 -11.14 -10.82 11.67
C TYR A 141 -9.89 -10.96 12.54
N HIS A 142 -10.00 -10.52 13.79
CA HIS A 142 -8.88 -10.54 14.72
C HIS A 142 -8.38 -11.95 14.99
N SER A 143 -7.07 -12.15 15.00
CA SER A 143 -6.47 -13.46 15.24
C SER A 143 -5.49 -13.42 16.41
N PRO A 144 -5.44 -14.47 17.25
CA PRO A 144 -4.45 -14.58 18.30
C PRO A 144 -3.03 -14.40 17.76
N MET A 145 -2.13 -13.85 18.58
CA MET A 145 -0.72 -13.59 18.27
C MET A 145 -0.47 -12.54 17.16
N MET A 146 -1.52 -11.87 16.68
CA MET A 146 -1.44 -10.80 15.66
C MET A 146 -1.68 -9.41 16.26
N GLY A 147 -1.79 -9.28 17.58
CA GLY A 147 -2.26 -8.06 18.24
C GLY A 147 -1.48 -6.80 17.87
N GLY A 148 -0.14 -6.85 17.89
CA GLY A 148 0.69 -5.71 17.50
C GLY A 148 0.48 -5.27 16.05
N TYR A 149 0.50 -6.21 15.12
CA TYR A 149 0.27 -5.94 13.71
C TYR A 149 -1.15 -5.42 13.45
N THR A 150 -2.16 -6.10 14.02
CA THR A 150 -3.56 -5.70 13.89
C THR A 150 -3.78 -4.27 14.37
N ALA A 151 -3.26 -3.90 15.54
CA ALA A 151 -3.37 -2.54 16.07
C ALA A 151 -2.84 -1.48 15.09
N THR A 152 -1.74 -1.76 14.37
CA THR A 152 -1.20 -0.82 13.37
C THR A 152 -2.06 -0.70 12.12
N LYS A 153 -2.67 -1.80 11.69
CA LYS A 153 -3.56 -1.82 10.52
C LYS A 153 -4.92 -1.23 10.85
N ASP A 154 -5.46 -1.45 12.06
CA ASP A 154 -6.69 -0.82 12.55
C ASP A 154 -6.51 0.71 12.67
N ALA A 155 -5.34 1.17 13.14
CA ALA A 155 -5.04 2.59 13.17
C ALA A 155 -5.09 3.21 11.76
N MET A 156 -4.47 2.56 10.75
CA MET A 156 -4.52 3.05 9.38
C MET A 156 -5.92 2.90 8.75
N GLU A 157 -6.70 1.90 9.16
CA GLU A 157 -8.11 1.76 8.76
C GLU A 157 -8.95 2.95 9.24
N ALA A 158 -8.82 3.31 10.53
CA ALA A 158 -9.52 4.46 11.10
C ALA A 158 -9.18 5.76 10.36
N ILE A 159 -7.88 5.99 10.08
CA ILE A 159 -7.41 7.12 9.27
C ILE A 159 -8.04 7.09 7.87
N SER A 160 -8.06 5.94 7.20
CA SER A 160 -8.62 5.81 5.85
C SER A 160 -10.12 6.16 5.81
N LYS A 161 -10.89 5.70 6.79
CA LYS A 161 -12.33 5.96 6.91
C LYS A 161 -12.63 7.44 7.19
N ILE A 162 -11.79 8.11 7.97
CA ILE A 162 -11.92 9.55 8.25
C ILE A 162 -11.52 10.34 7.01
N LEU A 163 -10.36 10.04 6.41
CA LEU A 163 -9.86 10.69 5.21
C LEU A 163 -10.89 10.68 4.08
N LEU A 164 -11.55 9.54 3.84
CA LEU A 164 -12.60 9.43 2.82
C LEU A 164 -13.69 10.51 2.96
N LYS A 165 -14.04 10.89 4.19
CA LYS A 165 -15.04 11.92 4.46
C LYS A 165 -14.45 13.33 4.28
N GLU A 166 -13.21 13.55 4.69
CA GLU A 166 -12.53 14.84 4.65
C GLU A 166 -12.21 15.29 3.22
N VAL A 167 -11.81 14.35 2.34
CA VAL A 167 -11.36 14.67 0.97
C VAL A 167 -12.48 14.61 -0.08
N LYS A 168 -13.69 14.21 0.31
CA LYS A 168 -14.83 14.06 -0.61
C LYS A 168 -15.16 15.33 -1.35
N ALA A 169 -15.10 16.49 -0.68
CA ALA A 169 -15.39 17.80 -1.29
C ALA A 169 -14.36 18.20 -2.35
N ASP A 170 -13.16 17.63 -2.29
CA ASP A 170 -12.07 17.87 -3.24
C ASP A 170 -12.08 16.85 -4.41
N ASN A 171 -13.14 16.03 -4.51
CA ASN A 171 -13.30 14.97 -5.52
C ASN A 171 -12.15 13.94 -5.50
N ILE A 172 -11.67 13.61 -4.29
CA ILE A 172 -10.61 12.61 -4.06
C ILE A 172 -11.25 11.38 -3.43
N GLY A 173 -10.92 10.20 -3.97
CA GLY A 173 -11.36 8.92 -3.45
C GLY A 173 -10.38 8.32 -2.44
N VAL A 174 -10.88 7.41 -1.60
CA VAL A 174 -10.05 6.56 -0.72
C VAL A 174 -10.60 5.14 -0.79
N CYS A 175 -9.71 4.18 -1.08
CA CYS A 175 -10.02 2.77 -1.11
C CYS A 175 -9.18 2.02 -0.06
N SER A 176 -9.83 1.27 0.80
CA SER A 176 -9.20 0.37 1.77
C SER A 176 -9.21 -1.06 1.23
N VAL A 177 -8.06 -1.70 1.18
CA VAL A 177 -7.94 -3.08 0.68
C VAL A 177 -7.56 -3.98 1.85
N TYR A 178 -8.35 -5.02 2.09
CA TYR A 178 -8.19 -5.96 3.20
C TYR A 178 -7.83 -7.36 2.68
N PRO A 179 -6.58 -7.60 2.27
CA PRO A 179 -6.17 -8.94 1.88
C PRO A 179 -6.11 -9.87 3.08
N GLY A 180 -6.57 -11.10 2.90
CA GLY A 180 -6.27 -12.21 3.80
C GLY A 180 -4.85 -12.72 3.59
N GLY A 181 -4.62 -14.03 3.74
CA GLY A 181 -3.34 -14.64 3.46
C GLY A 181 -2.98 -14.49 1.98
N VAL A 182 -1.80 -13.93 1.72
CA VAL A 182 -1.22 -13.81 0.38
C VAL A 182 0.11 -14.57 0.37
N ASP A 183 0.33 -15.39 -0.66
CA ASP A 183 1.56 -16.17 -0.84
C ASP A 183 2.70 -15.26 -1.31
N THR A 184 3.41 -14.70 -0.35
CA THR A 184 4.50 -13.75 -0.55
C THR A 184 5.60 -13.97 0.49
N ASN A 185 6.75 -13.35 0.29
CA ASN A 185 7.85 -13.32 1.25
C ASN A 185 7.53 -12.55 2.56
N PHE A 186 6.32 -12.01 2.70
CA PHE A 186 5.81 -11.46 3.96
C PHE A 186 5.74 -12.53 5.07
N ARG A 187 5.64 -13.79 4.69
CA ARG A 187 5.59 -14.94 5.60
C ARG A 187 6.87 -15.78 5.48
N ALA A 188 7.35 -16.28 6.60
CA ALA A 188 8.55 -17.15 6.64
C ALA A 188 8.32 -18.48 5.91
N VAL A 189 7.08 -18.96 5.83
CA VAL A 189 6.72 -20.23 5.17
C VAL A 189 5.71 -19.92 4.07
N PRO A 190 6.02 -20.27 2.81
CA PRO A 190 5.09 -20.17 1.69
C PRO A 190 3.82 -21.02 1.94
N ASN A 191 2.69 -20.54 1.45
CA ASN A 191 1.44 -21.32 1.48
C ASN A 191 0.68 -21.10 0.17
N HIS A 192 0.79 -22.07 -0.73
CA HIS A 192 0.17 -22.01 -2.07
C HIS A 192 -1.37 -22.05 -2.08
N ASN A 193 -1.99 -22.30 -0.93
CA ASN A 193 -3.44 -22.18 -0.77
C ASN A 193 -3.88 -20.75 -0.46
N TYR A 194 -2.93 -19.83 -0.25
CA TYR A 194 -3.21 -18.41 -0.09
C TYR A 194 -3.41 -17.72 -1.45
N LEU A 195 -3.90 -16.48 -1.40
CA LEU A 195 -4.06 -15.67 -2.61
C LEU A 195 -2.71 -15.43 -3.28
N LYS A 196 -2.70 -15.44 -4.60
CA LYS A 196 -1.53 -14.95 -5.35
C LYS A 196 -1.48 -13.42 -5.28
N PRO A 197 -0.27 -12.80 -5.18
CA PRO A 197 -0.13 -11.34 -5.22
C PRO A 197 -0.81 -10.70 -6.43
N GLU A 198 -0.75 -11.38 -7.60
CA GLU A 198 -1.35 -10.92 -8.84
C GLU A 198 -2.88 -10.83 -8.75
N THR A 199 -3.52 -11.70 -7.96
CA THR A 199 -4.97 -11.66 -7.73
C THR A 199 -5.34 -10.39 -6.97
N VAL A 200 -4.57 -10.04 -5.93
CA VAL A 200 -4.79 -8.79 -5.18
C VAL A 200 -4.52 -7.57 -6.05
N ALA A 201 -3.43 -7.58 -6.81
CA ALA A 201 -3.08 -6.51 -7.74
C ALA A 201 -4.16 -6.29 -8.82
N LYS A 202 -4.75 -7.36 -9.37
CA LYS A 202 -5.86 -7.30 -10.32
C LYS A 202 -7.09 -6.63 -9.72
N MET A 203 -7.45 -6.92 -8.48
CA MET A 203 -8.59 -6.29 -7.81
C MET A 203 -8.33 -4.80 -7.54
N ILE A 204 -7.10 -4.44 -7.12
CA ILE A 204 -6.71 -3.05 -6.96
C ILE A 204 -6.75 -2.31 -8.31
N LYS A 205 -6.24 -2.93 -9.38
CA LYS A 205 -6.31 -2.35 -10.73
C LYS A 205 -7.75 -2.08 -11.14
N ALA A 206 -8.67 -3.02 -10.97
CA ALA A 206 -10.08 -2.83 -11.27
C ALA A 206 -10.73 -1.69 -10.45
N CYS A 207 -10.30 -1.51 -9.20
CA CYS A 207 -10.74 -0.39 -8.37
C CYS A 207 -10.28 0.97 -8.93
N ILE A 208 -9.00 1.09 -9.30
CA ILE A 208 -8.43 2.36 -9.79
C ILE A 208 -8.88 2.71 -11.22
N GLU A 209 -9.35 1.74 -11.98
CA GLU A 209 -9.90 1.91 -13.33
C GLU A 209 -11.40 2.23 -13.33
N ASN A 210 -12.07 2.15 -12.18
CA ASN A 210 -13.48 2.52 -12.07
C ASN A 210 -13.61 4.06 -12.14
N GLU A 211 -14.29 4.55 -13.18
CA GLU A 211 -14.46 5.99 -13.42
C GLU A 211 -15.82 6.53 -12.93
N GLU A 212 -16.80 5.66 -12.67
CA GLU A 212 -18.15 6.06 -12.31
C GLU A 212 -18.34 6.26 -10.80
N GLY A 213 -17.46 5.69 -9.97
CA GLY A 213 -17.58 5.77 -8.53
C GLY A 213 -16.26 5.47 -7.82
N CYS A 214 -16.25 5.65 -6.51
CA CYS A 214 -15.13 5.26 -5.66
C CYS A 214 -15.44 3.93 -4.97
N VAL A 215 -14.62 2.91 -5.19
CA VAL A 215 -14.66 1.68 -4.40
C VAL A 215 -14.07 1.98 -3.03
N HIS A 216 -14.85 1.88 -1.97
CA HIS A 216 -14.39 2.23 -0.62
C HIS A 216 -13.61 1.10 0.05
N ASP A 217 -14.11 -0.13 -0.08
CA ASP A 217 -13.52 -1.29 0.59
C ASP A 217 -13.44 -2.50 -0.36
N ILE A 218 -12.30 -3.19 -0.34
CA ILE A 218 -12.09 -4.46 -1.03
C ILE A 218 -11.65 -5.49 0.00
N VAL A 219 -12.49 -6.47 0.30
CA VAL A 219 -12.15 -7.61 1.16
C VAL A 219 -11.90 -8.82 0.28
N LEU A 220 -10.70 -9.38 0.36
CA LEU A 220 -10.30 -10.53 -0.45
C LEU A 220 -9.56 -11.55 0.42
N ARG A 221 -10.16 -12.72 0.62
CA ARG A 221 -9.61 -13.79 1.46
C ARG A 221 -9.50 -15.11 0.71
N PRO A 222 -8.47 -15.93 0.97
CA PRO A 222 -8.41 -17.29 0.44
C PRO A 222 -9.52 -18.15 1.07
N MET A 223 -10.03 -19.11 0.30
CA MET A 223 -11.14 -19.99 0.75
C MET A 223 -10.79 -20.88 1.94
N ILE A 224 -9.49 -21.02 2.25
CA ILE A 224 -9.01 -21.81 3.41
C ILE A 224 -9.03 -21.03 4.73
N GLU A 225 -9.25 -19.70 4.69
CA GLU A 225 -9.39 -18.90 5.90
C GLU A 225 -10.83 -18.94 6.39
N ASP A 226 -11.03 -19.44 7.61
CA ASP A 226 -12.34 -19.42 8.24
C ASP A 226 -12.86 -17.99 8.40
N ASN A 227 -14.10 -17.79 8.03
CA ASN A 227 -14.81 -16.51 8.19
C ASN A 227 -15.49 -16.38 9.55
N ILE A 228 -15.08 -17.20 10.50
CA ILE A 228 -15.67 -17.22 11.83
C ILE A 228 -14.93 -16.17 12.67
N GLY A 229 -15.62 -15.08 12.94
CA GLY A 229 -15.27 -14.11 13.95
C GLY A 229 -15.85 -14.50 15.29
#